data_04576adb7a2df13c0dde53a0fa04e029
#
_entry.id   04576adb7a2df13c0dde53a0fa04e029
#
_cell.length_a   1.000
_cell.length_b   1.000
_cell.length_c   1.000
_cell.angle_alpha   90.00
_cell.angle_beta   90.00
_cell.angle_gamma   90.00
#
_symmetry.space_group_name_H-M   'P 1'
#
loop_
_entity.id
_entity.type
_entity.pdbx_description
1 polymer ?
#
loop_
_entity_poly.entity_id
_entity_poly.type
_entity_poly.pdbx_seq_one_letter_code
_entity_poly.pdbx_strand_id
1 'polypeptide(L)'
;MEEQFSKELSYIKDEKIKNSLILILKELPEYWFTVPASSTGKYHPKYALGEGGLLRHSKAAMRIGYELLENPTIGDKYTRHEKDLMLLALLVHDG
;
A
#
# COMPACT_ATOMS: atom_id res chain seq x y z
N MET A 1 -10.57 9.88 5.02
CA MET A 1 -9.25 9.26 4.98
C MET A 1 -9.33 7.74 5.01
N GLU A 2 -9.88 7.17 6.07
CA GLU A 2 -9.99 5.71 6.18
C GLU A 2 -10.85 5.10 5.07
N GLU A 3 -11.85 5.80 4.60
CA GLU A 3 -12.73 5.34 3.53
C GLU A 3 -11.98 5.05 2.23
N GLN A 4 -10.97 5.87 1.92
CA GLN A 4 -10.16 5.68 0.72
C GLN A 4 -9.29 4.44 0.79
N PHE A 5 -9.04 3.95 2.01
CA PHE A 5 -8.15 2.81 2.25
C PHE A 5 -8.88 1.63 2.87
N SER A 6 -10.21 1.58 2.79
CA SER A 6 -10.98 0.51 3.42
C SER A 6 -10.57 -0.88 2.92
N LYS A 7 -10.30 -1.01 1.62
CA LYS A 7 -9.88 -2.28 1.04
C LYS A 7 -8.48 -2.66 1.55
N GLU A 8 -7.56 -1.69 1.53
CA GLU A 8 -6.19 -1.92 1.99
C GLU A 8 -6.14 -2.28 3.47
N LEU A 9 -6.93 -1.60 4.28
CA LEU A 9 -7.03 -1.92 5.70
C LEU A 9 -7.55 -3.34 5.93
N SER A 10 -8.46 -3.80 5.05
CA SER A 10 -9.00 -5.15 5.17
C SER A 10 -7.97 -6.24 4.88
N TYR A 11 -6.88 -5.92 4.16
CA TYR A 11 -5.81 -6.87 3.89
C TYR A 11 -4.95 -7.16 5.13
N ILE A 12 -4.91 -6.24 6.07
CA ILE A 12 -4.11 -6.36 7.31
C ILE A 12 -4.96 -7.05 8.36
N LYS A 13 -4.49 -8.18 8.89
CA LYS A 13 -5.24 -8.99 9.86
C LYS A 13 -4.81 -8.73 11.30
N ASP A 14 -3.55 -8.35 11.51
CA ASP A 14 -3.02 -8.03 12.84
C ASP A 14 -3.53 -6.66 13.27
N GLU A 15 -4.24 -6.61 14.41
CA GLU A 15 -4.84 -5.36 14.88
C GLU A 15 -3.82 -4.27 15.19
N LYS A 16 -2.66 -4.64 15.74
CA LYS A 16 -1.63 -3.66 16.07
C LYS A 16 -1.06 -3.02 14.81
N ILE A 17 -0.82 -3.83 13.78
CA ILE A 17 -0.30 -3.34 12.50
C ILE A 17 -1.37 -2.49 11.81
N LYS A 18 -2.63 -2.93 11.86
CA LYS A 18 -3.73 -2.16 11.28
C LYS A 18 -3.84 -0.78 11.94
N ASN A 19 -3.76 -0.73 13.28
CA ASN A 19 -3.82 0.54 14.00
C ASN A 19 -2.64 1.44 13.66
N SER A 20 -1.44 0.86 13.51
CA SER A 20 -0.26 1.61 13.06
C SER A 20 -0.47 2.19 11.68
N LEU A 21 -1.05 1.42 10.76
CA LEU A 21 -1.33 1.90 9.41
C LEU A 21 -2.34 3.06 9.44
N ILE A 22 -3.39 2.95 10.26
CA ILE A 22 -4.38 4.02 10.40
C ILE A 22 -3.70 5.31 10.86
N LEU A 23 -2.79 5.22 11.84
CA LEU A 23 -2.07 6.40 12.32
C LEU A 23 -1.19 7.01 11.22
N ILE A 24 -0.51 6.18 10.45
CA ILE A 24 0.32 6.64 9.34
C ILE A 24 -0.54 7.35 8.29
N LEU A 25 -1.69 6.79 7.96
CA LEU A 25 -2.59 7.37 6.95
C LEU A 25 -3.10 8.75 7.37
N LYS A 26 -3.36 8.93 8.66
CA LYS A 26 -3.82 10.22 9.19
C LYS A 26 -2.76 11.30 9.10
N GLU A 27 -1.48 10.92 9.09
CA GLU A 27 -0.36 11.85 9.03
C GLU A 27 0.17 12.08 7.61
N LEU A 28 -0.41 11.42 6.60
CA LEU A 28 0.04 11.61 5.23
C LEU A 28 -0.17 13.05 4.79
N PRO A 29 0.85 13.67 4.18
CA PRO A 29 0.69 15.03 3.66
C PRO A 29 -0.25 15.04 2.47
N GLU A 30 -0.89 16.17 2.26
CA GLU A 30 -1.89 16.32 1.21
C GLU A 30 -1.35 15.99 -0.18
N TYR A 31 -0.10 16.36 -0.45
CA TYR A 31 0.51 16.13 -1.76
C TYR A 31 0.57 14.62 -2.12
N TRP A 32 0.58 13.75 -1.10
CA TRP A 32 0.66 12.30 -1.32
C TRP A 32 -0.53 11.81 -2.16
N PHE A 33 -1.65 12.50 -2.09
CA PHE A 33 -2.87 12.13 -2.80
C PHE A 33 -2.95 12.72 -4.21
N THR A 34 -2.11 13.69 -4.53
CA THR A 34 -2.22 14.42 -5.80
C THR A 34 -1.03 14.24 -6.72
N VAL A 35 0.16 13.95 -6.19
CA VAL A 35 1.37 13.86 -7.02
C VAL A 35 1.44 12.55 -7.79
N PRO A 36 2.15 12.53 -8.93
CA PRO A 36 2.45 11.28 -9.63
C PRO A 36 3.45 10.45 -8.83
N ALA A 37 3.55 9.14 -9.14
CA ALA A 37 4.47 8.24 -8.47
C ALA A 37 5.94 8.64 -8.72
N SER A 38 6.19 9.25 -9.87
CA SER A 38 7.51 9.76 -10.24
C SER A 38 7.32 11.10 -10.94
N SER A 39 8.16 12.07 -10.64
CA SER A 39 8.10 13.39 -11.28
C SER A 39 8.34 13.31 -12.78
N THR A 40 9.11 12.33 -13.25
CA THR A 40 9.40 12.15 -14.68
C THR A 40 8.48 11.11 -15.33
N GLY A 41 7.85 10.25 -14.53
CA GLY A 41 7.05 9.14 -15.02
C GLY A 41 7.86 8.04 -15.69
N LYS A 42 9.18 8.11 -15.62
CA LYS A 42 10.07 7.26 -16.42
C LYS A 42 10.04 5.80 -16.01
N TYR A 43 9.88 5.51 -14.73
CA TYR A 43 10.02 4.17 -14.19
C TYR A 43 8.72 3.58 -13.67
N HIS A 44 7.59 4.21 -13.98
CA HIS A 44 6.30 3.76 -13.49
C HIS A 44 5.31 3.53 -14.63
N PRO A 45 4.38 2.59 -14.47
CA PRO A 45 3.35 2.37 -15.48
C PRO A 45 2.40 3.55 -15.59
N LYS A 46 1.67 3.58 -16.68
CA LYS A 46 0.81 4.70 -17.02
C LYS A 46 -0.19 5.08 -15.94
N TYR A 47 -0.76 4.08 -15.24
CA TYR A 47 -1.74 4.34 -14.19
C TYR A 47 -1.16 5.10 -12.98
N ALA A 48 0.16 5.09 -12.83
CA ALA A 48 0.84 5.78 -11.74
C ALA A 48 1.31 7.18 -12.12
N LEU A 49 1.07 7.60 -13.38
CA LEU A 49 1.42 8.93 -13.85
C LEU A 49 0.27 9.90 -13.63
N GLY A 50 0.59 11.19 -13.61
CA GLY A 50 -0.41 12.23 -13.45
C GLY A 50 -0.93 12.37 -12.03
N GLU A 51 -1.95 13.19 -11.86
CA GLU A 51 -2.53 13.49 -10.56
C GLU A 51 -3.05 12.21 -9.90
N GLY A 52 -2.68 12.05 -8.63
CA GLY A 52 -3.08 10.86 -7.87
C GLY A 52 -2.30 9.61 -8.22
N GLY A 53 -1.25 9.71 -9.05
CA GLY A 53 -0.46 8.55 -9.47
C GLY A 53 0.24 7.85 -8.33
N LEU A 54 0.76 8.60 -7.36
CA LEU A 54 1.40 8.02 -6.18
C LEU A 54 0.41 7.18 -5.38
N LEU A 55 -0.79 7.71 -5.16
CA LEU A 55 -1.84 6.98 -4.45
C LEU A 55 -2.20 5.68 -5.19
N ARG A 56 -2.44 5.76 -6.50
CA ARG A 56 -2.80 4.59 -7.30
C ARG A 56 -1.68 3.54 -7.32
N HIS A 57 -0.44 3.99 -7.48
CA HIS A 57 0.73 3.10 -7.48
C HIS A 57 0.88 2.38 -6.14
N SER A 58 0.75 3.12 -5.05
CA SER A 58 0.90 2.55 -3.70
C SER A 58 -0.19 1.53 -3.40
N LYS A 59 -1.43 1.83 -3.76
CA LYS A 59 -2.55 0.89 -3.58
C LYS A 59 -2.38 -0.35 -4.45
N ALA A 60 -1.94 -0.18 -5.69
CA ALA A 60 -1.70 -1.30 -6.59
C ALA A 60 -0.58 -2.21 -6.08
N ALA A 61 0.50 -1.62 -5.57
CA ALA A 61 1.61 -2.40 -5.01
C ALA A 61 1.14 -3.26 -3.83
N MET A 62 0.35 -2.68 -2.93
CA MET A 62 -0.18 -3.41 -1.80
C MET A 62 -1.12 -4.54 -2.23
N ARG A 63 -1.99 -4.28 -3.20
CA ARG A 63 -2.93 -5.28 -3.71
C ARG A 63 -2.21 -6.46 -4.35
N ILE A 64 -1.22 -6.17 -5.19
CA ILE A 64 -0.43 -7.23 -5.84
C ILE A 64 0.30 -8.05 -4.78
N GLY A 65 0.92 -7.38 -3.80
CA GLY A 65 1.59 -8.06 -2.70
C GLY A 65 0.64 -8.94 -1.90
N TYR A 66 -0.56 -8.45 -1.62
CA TYR A 66 -1.57 -9.22 -0.92
C TYR A 66 -1.91 -10.51 -1.68
N GLU A 67 -2.19 -10.40 -2.97
CA GLU A 67 -2.53 -11.55 -3.80
C GLU A 67 -1.40 -12.57 -3.84
N LEU A 68 -0.15 -12.11 -3.93
CA LEU A 68 1.01 -13.00 -3.92
C LEU A 68 1.16 -13.70 -2.58
N LEU A 69 1.03 -12.97 -1.48
CA LEU A 69 1.23 -13.55 -0.14
C LEU A 69 0.10 -14.48 0.28
N GLU A 70 -1.10 -14.31 -0.29
CA GLU A 70 -2.22 -15.23 -0.03
C GLU A 70 -2.11 -16.50 -0.86
N ASN A 71 -1.24 -16.54 -1.86
CA ASN A 71 -0.94 -17.76 -2.60
C ASN A 71 -0.06 -18.67 -1.73
N PRO A 72 -0.51 -19.91 -1.42
CA PRO A 72 0.25 -20.78 -0.52
C PRO A 72 1.69 -21.05 -0.97
N THR A 73 1.92 -21.19 -2.27
CA THR A 73 3.26 -21.45 -2.80
C THR A 73 4.24 -20.33 -2.42
N ILE A 74 3.76 -19.09 -2.34
CA ILE A 74 4.59 -17.93 -2.05
C ILE A 74 4.54 -17.57 -0.58
N GLY A 75 3.34 -17.57 0.00
CA GLY A 75 3.10 -17.00 1.33
C GLY A 75 3.22 -17.94 2.51
N ASP A 76 3.21 -19.27 2.28
CA ASP A 76 3.20 -20.24 3.38
C ASP A 76 4.39 -20.14 4.33
N LYS A 77 5.53 -19.67 3.87
CA LYS A 77 6.75 -19.56 4.67
C LYS A 77 6.76 -18.32 5.58
N TYR A 78 5.76 -17.46 5.47
CA TYR A 78 5.68 -16.23 6.25
C TYR A 78 4.53 -16.29 7.24
N THR A 79 4.75 -15.75 8.44
CA THR A 79 3.67 -15.62 9.44
C THR A 79 2.68 -14.53 9.01
N ARG A 80 1.50 -14.52 9.63
CA ARG A 80 0.54 -13.45 9.37
C ARG A 80 1.13 -12.07 9.71
N HIS A 81 1.87 -12.00 10.81
CA HIS A 81 2.53 -10.76 11.21
C HIS A 81 3.53 -10.27 10.15
N GLU A 82 4.35 -11.19 9.63
CA GLU A 82 5.31 -10.86 8.59
C GLU A 82 4.61 -10.39 7.32
N LYS A 83 3.55 -11.07 6.91
CA LYS A 83 2.78 -10.67 5.73
C LYS A 83 2.20 -9.27 5.90
N ASP A 84 1.63 -8.99 7.07
CA ASP A 84 1.02 -7.70 7.33
C ASP A 84 2.04 -6.57 7.32
N LEU A 85 3.25 -6.81 7.88
CA LEU A 85 4.34 -5.82 7.81
C LEU A 85 4.77 -5.55 6.38
N MET A 86 4.87 -6.59 5.56
CA MET A 86 5.21 -6.45 4.15
C MET A 86 4.17 -5.61 3.40
N LEU A 87 2.89 -5.86 3.68
CA LEU A 87 1.80 -5.13 3.04
C LEU A 87 1.81 -3.65 3.43
N LEU A 88 2.02 -3.38 4.71
CA LEU A 88 2.13 -2.00 5.19
C LEU A 88 3.30 -1.30 4.49
N ALA A 89 4.44 -1.97 4.42
CA ALA A 89 5.63 -1.40 3.77
C ALA A 89 5.37 -1.11 2.30
N LEU A 90 4.66 -2.00 1.59
CA LEU A 90 4.34 -1.78 0.19
C LEU A 90 3.46 -0.55 -0.01
N LEU A 91 2.51 -0.32 0.88
CA LEU A 91 1.62 0.83 0.75
C LEU A 91 2.37 2.15 0.94
N VAL A 92 3.33 2.20 1.84
CA VAL A 92 4.00 3.45 2.21
C VAL A 92 5.40 3.62 1.63
N HIS A 93 5.89 2.68 0.82
CA HIS A 93 7.30 2.68 0.37
C HIS A 93 7.70 3.90 -0.44
N ASP A 94 6.78 4.49 -1.18
CA ASP A 94 7.06 5.69 -1.99
C ASP A 94 6.59 6.97 -1.30
N GLY A 95 6.05 6.85 -0.12
CA GLY A 95 5.62 8.00 0.68
C GLY A 95 6.75 8.59 1.49
#